data_4bf6cb4b0417c1fe0a31a42de814bf69
#
_entry.id   4bf6cb4b0417c1fe0a31a42de814bf69
#
_cell.length_a   1.000
_cell.length_b   1.000
_cell.length_c   1.000
_cell.angle_alpha   90.00
_cell.angle_beta   90.00
_cell.angle_gamma   90.00
#
_symmetry.space_group_name_H-M   'P 1'
#
loop_
_entity.id
_entity.type
_entity.pdbx_description
1 polymer ?
#
loop_
_entity_poly.entity_id
_entity_poly.type
_entity_poly.pdbx_seq_one_letter_code
_entity_poly.pdbx_strand_id
1 'polypeptide(L)'
;LKRTTLVTRPDGSDRHSFPSGHTATAFMTATMLNKEYGYKSPWIGIGAYTVAAGTGMMRMANNKHWLSDIMVGAGVGVLTTEMGYFIADLIFKDRGIRSVQYTDEFDRLKVPSFVSLYLGFNVPLSHYDLDDETVFKTSSGSTAGFEGAYFFNPYIGLGGRFAISNTAVIVNDSEAQDNTFDAVSLCGGPYFSYPVSSRWLIGSKLLAGYMHYPELKLSHLKINDKNGLCFGSRLSLTFRARDYFGVRFFLDYDLIPPHSSASKEYMNMLTLGISFAVTLSPI
;
A
#
# COMPACT_ATOMS: atom_id res chain seq x y z
N LEU A 1 12.62 10.51 13.09
CA LEU A 1 12.59 9.89 11.76
C LEU A 1 13.27 10.78 10.73
N LYS A 2 12.86 12.04 10.48
CA LYS A 2 13.46 12.91 9.43
C LYS A 2 14.98 13.12 9.56
N ARG A 3 15.50 13.18 10.79
CA ARG A 3 16.95 13.38 11.05
C ARG A 3 17.77 12.10 10.94
N THR A 4 17.13 10.94 10.92
CA THR A 4 17.81 9.64 10.90
C THR A 4 17.83 9.00 9.52
N THR A 5 16.88 9.33 8.64
CA THR A 5 16.74 8.69 7.31
C THR A 5 17.55 9.40 6.21
N LEU A 6 17.82 10.70 6.35
CA LEU A 6 18.63 11.53 5.45
C LEU A 6 18.29 11.37 3.94
N VAL A 7 17.03 11.13 3.61
CA VAL A 7 16.56 10.97 2.23
C VAL A 7 16.51 12.33 1.53
N THR A 8 17.17 12.46 0.40
CA THR A 8 17.18 13.68 -0.42
C THR A 8 15.81 13.89 -1.09
N ARG A 9 15.35 15.13 -1.15
CA ARG A 9 14.11 15.49 -1.84
C ARG A 9 14.27 15.37 -3.36
N PRO A 10 13.15 15.13 -4.11
CA PRO A 10 13.18 15.11 -5.56
C PRO A 10 13.78 16.38 -6.20
N ASP A 11 13.58 17.55 -5.57
CA ASP A 11 14.11 18.84 -6.03
C ASP A 11 15.53 19.15 -5.53
N GLY A 12 16.16 18.22 -4.81
CA GLY A 12 17.52 18.38 -4.27
C GLY A 12 17.67 19.43 -3.16
N SER A 13 16.57 20.03 -2.66
CA SER A 13 16.62 21.18 -1.74
C SER A 13 17.17 20.86 -0.34
N ASP A 14 16.93 19.65 0.15
CA ASP A 14 17.43 19.16 1.44
C ASP A 14 17.41 17.62 1.54
N ARG A 15 18.00 17.09 2.64
CA ARG A 15 18.03 15.64 2.94
C ARG A 15 16.99 15.22 3.99
N HIS A 16 15.85 15.90 4.08
CA HIS A 16 14.82 15.64 5.06
C HIS A 16 13.47 15.33 4.38
N SER A 17 13.52 14.53 3.31
CA SER A 17 12.31 14.16 2.56
C SER A 17 11.42 13.23 3.37
N PHE A 18 11.96 12.17 3.92
CA PHE A 18 11.20 11.07 4.52
C PHE A 18 11.03 11.20 6.06
N PRO A 19 9.82 10.93 6.58
CA PRO A 19 8.54 10.91 5.90
C PRO A 19 7.95 12.31 5.69
N SER A 20 6.89 12.44 4.88
CA SER A 20 6.22 13.71 4.64
C SER A 20 5.41 14.17 5.87
N GLY A 21 5.89 15.25 6.53
CA GLY A 21 5.21 15.81 7.69
C GLY A 21 3.86 16.45 7.36
N HIS A 22 3.74 17.16 6.22
CA HIS A 22 2.46 17.74 5.80
C HIS A 22 1.41 16.67 5.56
N THR A 23 1.78 15.56 4.90
CA THR A 23 0.87 14.44 4.67
C THR A 23 0.49 13.77 5.99
N ALA A 24 1.45 13.56 6.89
CA ALA A 24 1.17 12.99 8.22
C ALA A 24 0.16 13.84 9.01
N THR A 25 0.36 15.17 9.05
CA THR A 25 -0.58 16.07 9.72
C THR A 25 -1.96 16.09 9.06
N ALA A 26 -2.02 16.11 7.74
CA ALA A 26 -3.29 16.09 7.01
C ALA A 26 -4.09 14.80 7.29
N PHE A 27 -3.45 13.64 7.25
CA PHE A 27 -4.10 12.37 7.55
C PHE A 27 -4.45 12.22 9.04
N MET A 28 -3.63 12.71 9.94
CA MET A 28 -3.94 12.80 11.37
C MET A 28 -5.23 13.60 11.58
N THR A 29 -5.33 14.80 11.00
CA THR A 29 -6.52 15.65 11.10
C THR A 29 -7.75 15.00 10.49
N ALA A 30 -7.60 14.37 9.31
CA ALA A 30 -8.69 13.65 8.65
C ALA A 30 -9.20 12.49 9.52
N THR A 31 -8.30 11.75 10.14
CA THR A 31 -8.65 10.64 11.04
C THR A 31 -9.38 11.14 12.29
N MET A 32 -8.89 12.24 12.91
CA MET A 32 -9.60 12.88 14.04
C MET A 32 -11.00 13.32 13.64
N LEU A 33 -11.12 14.04 12.52
CA LEU A 33 -12.41 14.53 12.04
C LEU A 33 -13.39 13.38 11.77
N ASN A 34 -12.91 12.32 11.16
CA ASN A 34 -13.71 11.12 10.91
C ASN A 34 -14.13 10.42 12.21
N LYS A 35 -13.26 10.37 13.22
CA LYS A 35 -13.59 9.77 14.52
C LYS A 35 -14.64 10.59 15.28
N GLU A 36 -14.49 11.90 15.29
CA GLU A 36 -15.38 12.79 16.07
C GLU A 36 -16.72 13.03 15.39
N TYR A 37 -16.77 13.03 14.06
CA TYR A 37 -17.96 13.45 13.32
C TYR A 37 -18.42 12.46 12.25
N GLY A 38 -17.66 11.43 11.93
CA GLY A 38 -18.01 10.45 10.90
C GLY A 38 -19.31 9.69 11.17
N TYR A 39 -19.71 9.58 12.44
CA TYR A 39 -21.00 8.98 12.83
C TYR A 39 -22.21 9.82 12.36
N LYS A 40 -22.03 11.13 12.12
CA LYS A 40 -23.12 12.01 11.63
C LYS A 40 -23.34 11.84 10.13
N SER A 41 -22.27 11.63 9.37
CA SER A 41 -22.34 11.42 7.93
C SER A 41 -21.02 10.83 7.42
N PRO A 42 -21.06 9.75 6.62
CA PRO A 42 -19.88 9.18 5.99
C PRO A 42 -19.17 10.15 5.04
N TRP A 43 -19.87 11.14 4.51
CA TRP A 43 -19.31 12.17 3.64
C TRP A 43 -18.28 13.05 4.33
N ILE A 44 -18.34 13.19 5.65
CA ILE A 44 -17.35 13.93 6.44
C ILE A 44 -16.00 13.22 6.37
N GLY A 45 -15.98 11.90 6.58
CA GLY A 45 -14.77 11.10 6.45
C GLY A 45 -14.23 11.10 5.03
N ILE A 46 -15.09 10.84 4.04
CA ILE A 46 -14.70 10.84 2.62
C ILE A 46 -14.10 12.19 2.23
N GLY A 47 -14.73 13.30 2.58
CA GLY A 47 -14.23 14.64 2.29
C GLY A 47 -12.88 14.92 2.98
N ALA A 48 -12.77 14.59 4.26
CA ALA A 48 -11.53 14.79 5.03
C ALA A 48 -10.34 14.01 4.44
N TYR A 49 -10.52 12.74 4.12
CA TYR A 49 -9.46 11.92 3.51
C TYR A 49 -9.16 12.33 2.07
N THR A 50 -10.15 12.82 1.32
CA THR A 50 -9.92 13.38 -0.03
C THR A 50 -9.01 14.60 0.04
N VAL A 51 -9.25 15.53 0.97
CA VAL A 51 -8.40 16.71 1.18
C VAL A 51 -7.00 16.29 1.64
N ALA A 52 -6.89 15.30 2.53
CA ALA A 52 -5.60 14.78 2.99
C ALA A 52 -4.80 14.14 1.84
N ALA A 53 -5.46 13.34 1.00
CA ALA A 53 -4.85 12.76 -0.20
C ALA A 53 -4.41 13.83 -1.20
N GLY A 54 -5.26 14.84 -1.45
CA GLY A 54 -4.92 16.00 -2.27
C GLY A 54 -3.68 16.74 -1.76
N THR A 55 -3.55 16.91 -0.44
CA THR A 55 -2.34 17.49 0.17
C THR A 55 -1.11 16.66 -0.15
N GLY A 56 -1.16 15.35 -0.04
CA GLY A 56 -0.07 14.46 -0.43
C GLY A 56 0.30 14.60 -1.91
N MET A 57 -0.70 14.57 -2.80
CA MET A 57 -0.49 14.73 -4.25
C MET A 57 0.16 16.07 -4.60
N MET A 58 -0.25 17.16 -3.96
CA MET A 58 0.37 18.48 -4.16
C MET A 58 1.83 18.50 -3.72
N ARG A 59 2.21 17.76 -2.70
CA ARG A 59 3.63 17.64 -2.29
C ARG A 59 4.46 16.90 -3.32
N MET A 60 3.90 15.90 -4.01
CA MET A 60 4.55 15.24 -5.15
C MET A 60 4.65 16.19 -6.36
N ALA A 61 3.53 16.80 -6.75
CA ALA A 61 3.50 17.71 -7.90
C ALA A 61 4.50 18.86 -7.76
N ASN A 62 4.78 19.30 -6.53
CA ASN A 62 5.77 20.33 -6.23
C ASN A 62 7.20 19.77 -6.06
N ASN A 63 7.47 18.53 -6.41
CA ASN A 63 8.78 17.86 -6.28
C ASN A 63 9.39 17.95 -4.86
N LYS A 64 8.57 18.04 -3.81
CA LYS A 64 9.04 18.17 -2.42
C LYS A 64 9.17 16.83 -1.71
N HIS A 65 8.46 15.82 -2.17
CA HIS A 65 8.42 14.51 -1.54
C HIS A 65 8.27 13.40 -2.59
N TRP A 66 8.91 12.28 -2.34
CA TRP A 66 8.69 11.03 -3.05
C TRP A 66 7.34 10.41 -2.68
N LEU A 67 6.80 9.56 -3.53
CA LEU A 67 5.56 8.83 -3.24
C LEU A 67 5.66 8.06 -1.91
N SER A 68 6.78 7.38 -1.67
CA SER A 68 7.06 6.68 -0.42
C SER A 68 6.96 7.56 0.82
N ASP A 69 7.45 8.81 0.75
CA ASP A 69 7.41 9.77 1.87
C ASP A 69 5.96 10.11 2.24
N ILE A 70 5.11 10.26 1.23
CA ILE A 70 3.69 10.59 1.36
C ILE A 70 2.94 9.42 1.96
N MET A 71 3.18 8.23 1.45
CA MET A 71 2.49 7.02 1.88
C MET A 71 2.82 6.68 3.35
N VAL A 72 4.11 6.74 3.71
CA VAL A 72 4.52 6.54 5.11
C VAL A 72 4.02 7.68 5.99
N GLY A 73 4.04 8.92 5.50
CA GLY A 73 3.46 10.06 6.19
C GLY A 73 1.98 9.84 6.51
N ALA A 74 1.19 9.42 5.52
CA ALA A 74 -0.23 9.10 5.71
C ALA A 74 -0.44 7.99 6.75
N GLY A 75 0.30 6.88 6.62
CA GLY A 75 0.25 5.77 7.59
C GLY A 75 0.59 6.20 9.02
N VAL A 76 1.66 6.98 9.19
CA VAL A 76 2.05 7.53 10.51
C VAL A 76 0.95 8.43 11.07
N GLY A 77 0.35 9.31 10.25
CA GLY A 77 -0.74 10.18 10.67
C GLY A 77 -1.96 9.41 11.21
N VAL A 78 -2.39 8.39 10.48
CA VAL A 78 -3.51 7.51 10.90
C VAL A 78 -3.15 6.75 12.18
N LEU A 79 -2.00 6.05 12.18
CA LEU A 79 -1.58 5.22 13.31
C LEU A 79 -1.43 6.00 14.60
N THR A 80 -0.78 7.18 14.56
CA THR A 80 -0.59 8.01 15.76
C THR A 80 -1.91 8.48 16.33
N THR A 81 -2.87 8.82 15.48
CA THR A 81 -4.23 9.19 15.92
C THR A 81 -4.93 8.00 16.57
N GLU A 82 -4.95 6.85 15.90
CA GLU A 82 -5.60 5.63 16.44
C GLU A 82 -4.98 5.22 17.78
N MET A 83 -3.64 5.24 17.88
CA MET A 83 -2.96 4.95 19.13
C MET A 83 -3.28 5.97 20.23
N GLY A 84 -3.35 7.27 19.87
CA GLY A 84 -3.71 8.32 20.82
C GLY A 84 -5.10 8.10 21.41
N TYR A 85 -6.09 7.81 20.58
CA TYR A 85 -7.44 7.49 21.05
C TYR A 85 -7.47 6.20 21.88
N PHE A 86 -6.76 5.16 21.44
CA PHE A 86 -6.66 3.90 22.20
C PHE A 86 -6.05 4.12 23.60
N ILE A 87 -4.97 4.88 23.69
CA ILE A 87 -4.33 5.20 24.97
C ILE A 87 -5.26 6.06 25.83
N ALA A 88 -5.92 7.04 25.24
CA ALA A 88 -6.90 7.87 25.94
C ALA A 88 -8.05 7.01 26.50
N ASP A 89 -8.61 6.11 25.71
CA ASP A 89 -9.63 5.17 26.15
C ASP A 89 -9.14 4.28 27.31
N LEU A 90 -7.88 3.84 27.24
CA LEU A 90 -7.29 3.02 28.30
C LEU A 90 -7.14 3.78 29.64
N ILE A 91 -6.75 5.06 29.56
CA ILE A 91 -6.48 5.90 30.74
C ILE A 91 -7.78 6.46 31.33
N PHE A 92 -8.73 6.85 30.48
CA PHE A 92 -9.93 7.60 30.87
C PHE A 92 -11.22 6.80 30.81
N LYS A 93 -11.15 5.47 30.67
CA LYS A 93 -12.28 4.55 30.48
C LYS A 93 -13.44 4.76 31.43
N ASP A 94 -13.21 5.29 32.64
CA ASP A 94 -14.22 5.49 33.67
C ASP A 94 -14.52 6.97 33.98
N ARG A 95 -13.98 7.92 33.23
CA ARG A 95 -14.08 9.36 33.52
C ARG A 95 -14.90 10.19 32.53
N GLY A 96 -15.88 9.57 31.84
CA GLY A 96 -16.90 10.31 31.12
C GLY A 96 -16.47 11.01 29.83
N ILE A 97 -15.31 10.70 29.26
CA ILE A 97 -15.11 10.93 27.84
C ILE A 97 -16.10 9.97 27.17
N ARG A 98 -17.10 10.51 26.53
CA ARG A 98 -18.09 9.72 25.79
C ARG A 98 -17.37 8.85 24.79
N SER A 99 -16.99 7.64 25.21
CA SER A 99 -16.90 6.56 24.28
C SER A 99 -18.32 6.46 23.71
N VAL A 100 -18.55 6.85 22.48
CA VAL A 100 -19.66 6.32 21.73
C VAL A 100 -19.44 4.82 21.89
N GLN A 101 -20.22 4.18 22.76
CA GLN A 101 -20.29 2.74 22.84
C GLN A 101 -20.84 2.30 21.49
N TYR A 102 -19.94 2.20 20.50
CA TYR A 102 -20.15 1.22 19.45
C TYR A 102 -20.10 -0.11 20.20
N THR A 103 -21.26 -0.66 20.47
CA THR A 103 -21.40 -2.10 20.70
C THR A 103 -20.93 -2.73 19.40
N ASP A 104 -19.59 -2.88 19.29
CA ASP A 104 -18.96 -3.63 18.22
C ASP A 104 -19.32 -5.10 18.44
N GLU A 105 -20.57 -5.46 18.17
CA GLU A 105 -20.92 -6.83 17.89
C GLU A 105 -20.24 -7.21 16.59
N PHE A 106 -18.98 -7.65 16.72
CA PHE A 106 -18.23 -8.19 15.59
C PHE A 106 -18.89 -9.48 15.13
N ASP A 107 -19.83 -9.33 14.20
CA ASP A 107 -20.44 -10.48 13.57
C ASP A 107 -19.39 -11.19 12.69
N ARG A 108 -19.11 -12.47 13.01
CA ARG A 108 -18.21 -13.32 12.24
C ARG A 108 -18.73 -13.59 10.83
N LEU A 109 -20.03 -13.49 10.63
CA LEU A 109 -20.69 -13.78 9.35
C LEU A 109 -20.86 -12.54 8.49
N LYS A 110 -20.44 -11.36 8.97
CA LYS A 110 -20.50 -10.12 8.19
C LYS A 110 -19.60 -10.23 6.96
N VAL A 111 -20.17 -9.92 5.80
CA VAL A 111 -19.48 -9.93 4.50
C VAL A 111 -18.32 -8.94 4.53
N PRO A 112 -17.04 -9.36 4.34
CA PRO A 112 -15.87 -8.52 4.52
C PRO A 112 -15.49 -7.72 3.26
N SER A 113 -16.48 -7.17 2.54
CA SER A 113 -16.21 -6.29 1.40
C SER A 113 -15.41 -5.07 1.83
N PHE A 114 -14.37 -4.71 1.09
CA PHE A 114 -13.45 -3.65 1.52
C PHE A 114 -12.86 -2.88 0.36
N VAL A 115 -12.39 -1.68 0.67
CA VAL A 115 -11.40 -0.92 -0.11
C VAL A 115 -10.21 -0.64 0.81
N SER A 116 -9.01 -0.77 0.31
CA SER A 116 -7.80 -0.57 1.08
C SER A 116 -6.71 0.14 0.31
N LEU A 117 -5.92 0.90 1.04
CA LEU A 117 -4.63 1.38 0.64
C LEU A 117 -3.58 0.39 1.13
N TYR A 118 -2.67 -0.07 0.26
CA TYR A 118 -1.62 -0.98 0.68
C TYR A 118 -0.23 -0.45 0.36
N LEU A 119 0.72 -0.86 1.19
CA LEU A 119 2.12 -0.51 1.15
C LEU A 119 2.93 -1.77 1.34
N GLY A 120 3.90 -1.98 0.49
CA GLY A 120 4.75 -3.16 0.55
C GLY A 120 6.21 -2.86 0.25
N PHE A 121 7.05 -3.76 0.73
CA PHE A 121 8.46 -3.83 0.43
C PHE A 121 8.69 -5.04 -0.46
N ASN A 122 9.26 -4.81 -1.64
CA ASN A 122 9.49 -5.81 -2.66
C ASN A 122 10.88 -6.42 -2.51
N VAL A 123 10.93 -7.74 -2.53
CA VAL A 123 12.17 -8.52 -2.54
C VAL A 123 12.16 -9.41 -3.77
N PRO A 124 12.99 -9.14 -4.77
CA PRO A 124 13.12 -10.03 -5.92
C PRO A 124 13.76 -11.36 -5.49
N LEU A 125 13.18 -12.47 -5.90
CA LEU A 125 13.65 -13.83 -5.59
C LEU A 125 14.43 -14.45 -6.75
N SER A 126 14.32 -13.89 -7.94
CA SER A 126 15.01 -14.35 -9.15
C SER A 126 15.74 -13.21 -9.83
N HIS A 127 16.81 -13.55 -10.55
CA HIS A 127 17.56 -12.67 -11.42
C HIS A 127 17.32 -13.15 -12.85
N TYR A 128 17.50 -12.29 -13.83
CA TYR A 128 17.48 -12.71 -15.24
C TYR A 128 18.64 -12.06 -15.99
N ASP A 129 19.17 -12.81 -16.96
CA ASP A 129 20.22 -12.36 -17.83
C ASP A 129 19.61 -11.64 -19.04
N LEU A 130 20.10 -10.46 -19.37
CA LEU A 130 19.65 -9.68 -20.54
C LEU A 130 20.31 -10.20 -21.81
N ASP A 131 21.60 -10.59 -21.71
CA ASP A 131 22.44 -11.18 -22.74
C ASP A 131 23.56 -12.00 -22.05
N ASP A 132 24.29 -12.82 -22.82
CA ASP A 132 25.39 -13.67 -22.31
C ASP A 132 26.48 -12.91 -21.52
N GLU A 133 26.53 -11.59 -21.60
CA GLU A 133 27.51 -10.72 -20.93
C GLU A 133 26.92 -9.75 -19.91
N THR A 134 25.57 -9.61 -19.82
CA THR A 134 24.95 -8.59 -18.97
C THR A 134 23.96 -9.22 -17.99
N VAL A 135 24.38 -9.33 -16.74
CA VAL A 135 23.52 -9.77 -15.63
C VAL A 135 22.71 -8.59 -15.10
N PHE A 136 21.41 -8.72 -15.18
CA PHE A 136 20.47 -7.71 -14.73
C PHE A 136 19.87 -8.15 -13.38
N LYS A 137 20.25 -7.44 -12.32
CA LYS A 137 19.71 -7.66 -10.98
C LYS A 137 18.80 -6.50 -10.63
N THR A 138 17.63 -6.81 -10.13
CA THR A 138 16.79 -5.82 -9.46
C THR A 138 17.05 -5.88 -7.96
N SER A 139 17.25 -4.74 -7.35
CA SER A 139 17.34 -4.61 -5.90
C SER A 139 15.93 -4.67 -5.27
N SER A 140 15.91 -4.72 -3.95
CA SER A 140 14.66 -4.52 -3.22
C SER A 140 14.07 -3.14 -3.51
N GLY A 141 12.75 -3.06 -3.45
CA GLY A 141 12.02 -1.86 -3.78
C GLY A 141 10.78 -1.67 -2.92
N SER A 142 9.93 -0.75 -3.31
CA SER A 142 8.67 -0.48 -2.64
C SER A 142 7.50 -0.57 -3.61
N THR A 143 6.33 -0.91 -3.09
CA THR A 143 5.08 -0.89 -3.83
C THR A 143 4.01 -0.19 -3.02
N ALA A 144 3.17 0.54 -3.71
CA ALA A 144 2.04 1.23 -3.13
C ALA A 144 0.84 1.13 -4.06
N GLY A 145 -0.37 1.10 -3.50
CA GLY A 145 -1.54 1.01 -4.35
C GLY A 145 -2.86 0.93 -3.62
N PHE A 146 -3.89 0.73 -4.43
CA PHE A 146 -5.25 0.54 -3.97
C PHE A 146 -5.70 -0.88 -4.28
N GLU A 147 -6.49 -1.43 -3.37
CA GLU A 147 -7.04 -2.76 -3.50
C GLU A 147 -8.47 -2.75 -2.98
N GLY A 148 -9.35 -3.46 -3.66
CA GLY A 148 -10.73 -3.60 -3.22
C GLY A 148 -11.32 -4.91 -3.65
N ALA A 149 -12.22 -5.44 -2.83
CA ALA A 149 -12.96 -6.65 -3.15
C ALA A 149 -14.39 -6.58 -2.63
N TYR A 150 -15.29 -7.03 -3.47
CA TYR A 150 -16.68 -7.26 -3.11
C TYR A 150 -16.86 -8.75 -2.80
N PHE A 151 -17.33 -9.05 -1.61
CA PHE A 151 -17.60 -10.40 -1.16
C PHE A 151 -19.07 -10.73 -1.30
N PHE A 152 -19.36 -11.87 -1.89
CA PHE A 152 -20.74 -12.39 -2.06
C PHE A 152 -21.22 -13.11 -0.80
N ASN A 153 -20.29 -13.63 -0.03
CA ASN A 153 -20.49 -14.29 1.24
C ASN A 153 -19.25 -14.05 2.14
N PRO A 154 -19.23 -14.47 3.41
CA PRO A 154 -18.09 -14.24 4.31
C PRO A 154 -16.75 -14.80 3.82
N TYR A 155 -16.77 -15.71 2.84
CA TYR A 155 -15.60 -16.51 2.45
C TYR A 155 -15.05 -16.19 1.08
N ILE A 156 -15.90 -15.79 0.12
CA ILE A 156 -15.52 -15.64 -1.29
C ILE A 156 -15.98 -14.30 -1.83
N GLY A 157 -15.06 -13.61 -2.50
CA GLY A 157 -15.30 -12.34 -3.18
C GLY A 157 -14.55 -12.24 -4.50
N LEU A 158 -14.83 -11.19 -5.22
CA LEU A 158 -14.15 -10.79 -6.45
C LEU A 158 -13.61 -9.37 -6.28
N GLY A 159 -12.40 -9.11 -6.74
CA GLY A 159 -11.81 -7.80 -6.57
C GLY A 159 -10.63 -7.53 -7.48
N GLY A 160 -9.94 -6.43 -7.20
CA GLY A 160 -8.79 -6.00 -7.97
C GLY A 160 -7.78 -5.21 -7.15
N ARG A 161 -6.59 -5.11 -7.73
CA ARG A 161 -5.44 -4.39 -7.21
C ARG A 161 -4.87 -3.49 -8.30
N PHE A 162 -4.74 -2.21 -8.00
CA PHE A 162 -3.93 -1.25 -8.73
C PHE A 162 -2.67 -0.98 -7.93
N ALA A 163 -1.50 -1.13 -8.54
CA ALA A 163 -0.23 -0.91 -7.85
C ALA A 163 0.78 -0.16 -8.69
N ILE A 164 1.56 0.66 -8.02
CA ILE A 164 2.77 1.29 -8.54
C ILE A 164 3.93 0.74 -7.72
N SER A 165 4.90 0.14 -8.41
CA SER A 165 6.09 -0.43 -7.81
C SER A 165 7.32 0.32 -8.29
N ASN A 166 8.28 0.50 -7.42
CA ASN A 166 9.56 1.12 -7.71
C ASN A 166 10.65 0.17 -7.22
N THR A 167 11.57 -0.22 -8.11
CA THR A 167 12.71 -1.09 -7.79
C THR A 167 13.99 -0.50 -8.36
N ALA A 168 15.07 -0.45 -7.57
CA ALA A 168 16.35 -0.01 -8.06
C ALA A 168 17.01 -1.08 -8.96
N VAL A 169 17.75 -0.62 -9.96
CA VAL A 169 18.42 -1.46 -10.95
C VAL A 169 19.89 -1.57 -10.63
N ILE A 170 20.43 -2.78 -10.68
CA ILE A 170 21.85 -3.09 -10.57
C ILE A 170 22.28 -3.76 -11.86
N VAL A 171 23.21 -3.15 -12.58
CA VAL A 171 23.79 -3.72 -13.81
C VAL A 171 25.22 -4.14 -13.53
N ASN A 172 25.56 -5.41 -13.81
CA ASN A 172 26.90 -5.98 -13.68
C ASN A 172 27.57 -5.77 -12.32
N ASP A 173 26.80 -5.97 -11.21
CA ASP A 173 27.30 -5.80 -9.83
C ASP A 173 27.93 -4.41 -9.54
N SER A 174 27.63 -3.39 -10.36
CA SER A 174 27.99 -2.00 -10.08
C SER A 174 27.07 -1.42 -8.98
N GLU A 175 27.48 -0.28 -8.41
CA GLU A 175 26.62 0.41 -7.44
C GLU A 175 25.23 0.68 -8.05
N ALA A 176 24.18 0.53 -7.22
CA ALA A 176 22.81 0.78 -7.65
C ALA A 176 22.71 2.17 -8.28
N GLN A 177 22.29 2.23 -9.53
CA GLN A 177 22.13 3.50 -10.23
C GLN A 177 20.94 4.26 -9.66
N ASP A 178 21.01 5.60 -9.66
CA ASP A 178 19.92 6.48 -9.21
C ASP A 178 18.61 6.31 -10.01
N ASN A 179 18.68 5.59 -11.12
CA ASN A 179 17.52 5.28 -11.95
C ASN A 179 16.79 4.05 -11.41
N THR A 180 15.50 4.22 -11.16
CA THR A 180 14.61 3.20 -10.64
C THR A 180 13.68 2.69 -11.73
N PHE A 181 13.37 1.39 -11.70
CA PHE A 181 12.29 0.84 -12.50
C PHE A 181 10.96 1.10 -11.83
N ASP A 182 10.15 1.87 -12.51
CA ASP A 182 8.75 2.04 -12.17
C ASP A 182 7.91 1.03 -12.93
N ALA A 183 6.98 0.41 -12.25
CA ALA A 183 6.01 -0.49 -12.86
C ALA A 183 4.62 -0.15 -12.36
N VAL A 184 3.67 -0.14 -13.28
CA VAL A 184 2.25 0.06 -12.97
C VAL A 184 1.50 -1.23 -13.29
N SER A 185 0.77 -1.77 -12.33
CA SER A 185 0.00 -3.00 -12.51
C SER A 185 -1.47 -2.81 -12.18
N LEU A 186 -2.31 -3.49 -12.97
CA LEU A 186 -3.74 -3.62 -12.73
C LEU A 186 -4.12 -5.08 -12.84
N CYS A 187 -4.54 -5.66 -11.72
CA CYS A 187 -4.85 -7.08 -11.62
C CYS A 187 -6.23 -7.29 -10.99
N GLY A 188 -6.91 -8.36 -11.37
CA GLY A 188 -8.19 -8.75 -10.81
C GLY A 188 -8.28 -10.24 -10.59
N GLY A 189 -9.19 -10.69 -9.74
CA GLY A 189 -9.39 -12.09 -9.47
C GLY A 189 -10.15 -12.40 -8.17
N PRO A 190 -10.24 -13.68 -7.80
CA PRO A 190 -10.93 -14.13 -6.61
C PRO A 190 -10.16 -13.79 -5.34
N TYR A 191 -10.93 -13.43 -4.31
CA TYR A 191 -10.51 -13.19 -2.95
C TYR A 191 -11.17 -14.18 -2.02
N PHE A 192 -10.40 -14.68 -1.06
CA PHE A 192 -10.86 -15.62 -0.07
C PHE A 192 -10.62 -15.05 1.33
N SER A 193 -11.56 -15.28 2.24
CA SER A 193 -11.48 -14.82 3.62
C SER A 193 -11.99 -15.91 4.55
N TYR A 194 -11.33 -16.10 5.68
CA TYR A 194 -11.77 -17.01 6.72
C TYR A 194 -11.69 -16.33 8.09
N PRO A 195 -12.82 -16.12 8.76
CA PRO A 195 -12.85 -15.52 10.09
C PRO A 195 -12.37 -16.51 11.14
N VAL A 196 -11.17 -16.30 11.67
CA VAL A 196 -10.60 -17.13 12.76
C VAL A 196 -11.23 -16.76 14.09
N SER A 197 -11.47 -15.48 14.30
CA SER A 197 -12.16 -14.97 15.46
C SER A 197 -13.02 -13.77 15.09
N SER A 198 -13.73 -13.18 16.05
CA SER A 198 -14.50 -11.95 15.81
C SER A 198 -13.67 -10.79 15.27
N ARG A 199 -12.36 -10.72 15.60
CA ARG A 199 -11.46 -9.64 15.19
C ARG A 199 -10.39 -10.06 14.18
N TRP A 200 -10.16 -11.35 13.97
CA TRP A 200 -9.08 -11.85 13.13
C TRP A 200 -9.60 -12.62 11.93
N LEU A 201 -9.13 -12.24 10.73
CA LEU A 201 -9.42 -12.94 9.49
C LEU A 201 -8.11 -13.34 8.82
N ILE A 202 -8.07 -14.58 8.33
CA ILE A 202 -7.06 -15.01 7.37
C ILE A 202 -7.62 -14.79 5.97
N GLY A 203 -6.83 -14.21 5.10
CA GLY A 203 -7.23 -13.96 3.72
C GLY A 203 -6.22 -14.50 2.73
N SER A 204 -6.72 -14.86 1.56
CA SER A 204 -5.92 -15.23 0.40
C SER A 204 -6.53 -14.62 -0.85
N LYS A 205 -5.75 -14.51 -1.94
CA LYS A 205 -6.24 -14.09 -3.25
C LYS A 205 -5.39 -14.70 -4.35
N LEU A 206 -5.99 -14.80 -5.52
CA LEU A 206 -5.30 -15.11 -6.77
C LEU A 206 -5.66 -14.03 -7.77
N LEU A 207 -4.67 -13.40 -8.35
CA LEU A 207 -4.84 -12.29 -9.28
C LEU A 207 -4.17 -12.59 -10.61
N ALA A 208 -4.79 -12.13 -11.68
CA ALA A 208 -4.21 -12.05 -12.99
C ALA A 208 -4.47 -10.66 -13.57
N GLY A 209 -3.54 -10.14 -14.36
CA GLY A 209 -3.69 -8.80 -14.90
C GLY A 209 -2.54 -8.37 -15.78
N TYR A 210 -2.44 -7.07 -15.94
CA TYR A 210 -1.47 -6.41 -16.78
C TYR A 210 -0.51 -5.56 -15.97
N MET A 211 0.77 -5.64 -16.37
CA MET A 211 1.83 -4.77 -15.86
C MET A 211 2.43 -3.98 -17.01
N HIS A 212 2.61 -2.70 -16.79
CA HIS A 212 3.22 -1.73 -17.70
C HIS A 212 4.53 -1.24 -17.10
N TYR A 213 5.60 -1.32 -17.87
CA TYR A 213 6.90 -0.72 -17.57
C TYR A 213 7.08 0.50 -18.46
N PRO A 214 7.20 1.72 -17.90
CA PRO A 214 7.52 2.92 -18.65
C PRO A 214 8.92 2.83 -19.28
N GLU A 215 9.16 3.64 -20.31
CA GLU A 215 10.48 3.80 -20.92
C GLU A 215 11.52 4.23 -19.89
N LEU A 216 12.64 3.48 -19.80
CA LEU A 216 13.76 3.80 -18.93
C LEU A 216 14.97 4.26 -19.77
N LYS A 217 15.49 5.45 -19.47
CA LYS A 217 16.71 6.00 -20.07
C LYS A 217 17.85 5.89 -19.07
N LEU A 218 18.74 4.94 -19.29
CA LEU A 218 20.02 4.85 -18.61
C LEU A 218 21.10 5.57 -19.45
N SER A 219 22.19 5.98 -18.83
CA SER A 219 23.24 6.79 -19.47
C SER A 219 23.78 6.21 -20.80
N HIS A 220 23.69 4.88 -20.98
CA HIS A 220 24.18 4.16 -22.17
C HIS A 220 23.19 3.12 -22.72
N LEU A 221 22.03 2.94 -22.10
CA LEU A 221 21.04 1.95 -22.50
C LEU A 221 19.63 2.56 -22.47
N LYS A 222 18.90 2.42 -23.57
CA LYS A 222 17.49 2.79 -23.64
C LYS A 222 16.65 1.52 -23.61
N ILE A 223 15.85 1.34 -22.57
CA ILE A 223 14.88 0.25 -22.48
C ILE A 223 13.53 0.82 -22.84
N ASN A 224 12.94 0.31 -23.92
CA ASN A 224 11.63 0.76 -24.38
C ASN A 224 10.53 0.30 -23.41
N ASP A 225 9.42 1.01 -23.42
CA ASP A 225 8.21 0.61 -22.70
C ASP A 225 7.80 -0.83 -23.05
N LYS A 226 7.32 -1.55 -22.06
CA LYS A 226 6.87 -2.94 -22.23
C LYS A 226 5.63 -3.21 -21.41
N ASN A 227 4.76 -4.02 -21.99
CA ASN A 227 3.58 -4.53 -21.35
C ASN A 227 3.66 -6.05 -21.23
N GLY A 228 3.12 -6.60 -20.14
CA GLY A 228 3.05 -8.04 -19.97
C GLY A 228 1.96 -8.49 -19.02
N LEU A 229 1.64 -9.76 -19.07
CA LEU A 229 0.73 -10.38 -18.13
C LEU A 229 1.45 -10.61 -16.81
N CYS A 230 0.79 -10.31 -15.70
CA CYS A 230 1.27 -10.60 -14.36
C CYS A 230 0.27 -11.48 -13.60
N PHE A 231 0.78 -12.31 -12.71
CA PHE A 231 0.00 -13.18 -11.85
C PHE A 231 0.43 -12.96 -10.41
N GLY A 232 -0.52 -12.97 -9.49
CA GLY A 232 -0.22 -12.74 -8.08
C GLY A 232 -1.02 -13.65 -7.18
N SER A 233 -0.43 -14.00 -6.06
CA SER A 233 -1.09 -14.67 -4.95
C SER A 233 -0.78 -13.95 -3.65
N ARG A 234 -1.65 -14.05 -2.66
CA ARG A 234 -1.47 -13.44 -1.35
C ARG A 234 -1.85 -14.39 -0.24
N LEU A 235 -1.11 -14.28 0.85
CA LEU A 235 -1.54 -14.70 2.16
C LEU A 235 -1.61 -13.46 3.08
N SER A 236 -2.68 -13.33 3.85
CA SER A 236 -2.85 -12.15 4.70
C SER A 236 -3.53 -12.46 6.03
N LEU A 237 -3.19 -11.66 7.02
CA LEU A 237 -3.82 -11.66 8.34
C LEU A 237 -4.39 -10.26 8.59
N THR A 238 -5.70 -10.16 8.76
CA THR A 238 -6.40 -8.90 9.00
C THR A 238 -6.86 -8.83 10.44
N PHE A 239 -6.50 -7.76 11.12
CA PHE A 239 -7.05 -7.38 12.41
C PHE A 239 -8.14 -6.32 12.21
N ARG A 240 -9.36 -6.63 12.60
CA ARG A 240 -10.46 -5.66 12.64
C ARG A 240 -10.32 -4.79 13.89
N ALA A 241 -9.80 -3.59 13.71
CA ALA A 241 -9.70 -2.63 14.80
C ALA A 241 -11.09 -2.05 15.14
N ARG A 242 -11.94 -1.88 14.11
CA ARG A 242 -13.33 -1.47 14.20
C ARG A 242 -14.16 -2.22 13.15
N ASP A 243 -15.49 -2.15 13.23
CA ASP A 243 -16.39 -2.79 12.26
C ASP A 243 -16.14 -2.36 10.81
N TYR A 244 -15.76 -1.10 10.63
CA TYR A 244 -15.51 -0.50 9.32
C TYR A 244 -14.01 -0.31 9.01
N PHE A 245 -13.09 -0.64 9.93
CA PHE A 245 -11.66 -0.41 9.75
C PHE A 245 -10.83 -1.59 10.24
N GLY A 246 -9.89 -2.01 9.41
CA GLY A 246 -8.95 -3.07 9.74
C GLY A 246 -7.55 -2.78 9.23
N VAL A 247 -6.58 -3.39 9.90
CA VAL A 247 -5.18 -3.42 9.50
C VAL A 247 -4.87 -4.82 9.02
N ARG A 248 -4.32 -4.93 7.83
CA ARG A 248 -3.96 -6.20 7.20
C ARG A 248 -2.47 -6.27 7.01
N PHE A 249 -1.86 -7.31 7.52
CA PHE A 249 -0.50 -7.74 7.19
C PHE A 249 -0.57 -8.73 6.05
N PHE A 250 0.30 -8.60 5.07
CA PHE A 250 0.26 -9.49 3.91
C PHE A 250 1.64 -9.89 3.41
N LEU A 251 1.65 -11.03 2.74
CA LEU A 251 2.73 -11.58 1.97
C LEU A 251 2.19 -11.86 0.56
N ASP A 252 2.64 -11.10 -0.43
CA ASP A 252 2.33 -11.31 -1.84
C ASP A 252 3.47 -12.04 -2.53
N TYR A 253 3.12 -12.97 -3.39
CA TYR A 253 4.01 -13.59 -4.34
C TYR A 253 3.50 -13.30 -5.74
N ASP A 254 4.25 -12.51 -6.47
CA ASP A 254 3.91 -12.03 -7.80
C ASP A 254 4.89 -12.60 -8.85
N LEU A 255 4.34 -13.15 -9.93
CA LEU A 255 5.03 -13.48 -11.16
C LEU A 255 4.88 -12.29 -12.10
N ILE A 256 5.97 -11.56 -12.30
CA ILE A 256 5.98 -10.36 -13.11
C ILE A 256 6.70 -10.60 -14.44
N PRO A 257 6.22 -10.00 -15.55
CA PRO A 257 6.83 -10.21 -16.86
C PRO A 257 8.23 -9.58 -16.91
N PRO A 258 9.12 -10.11 -17.76
CA PRO A 258 10.46 -9.56 -17.91
C PRO A 258 10.43 -8.15 -18.50
N HIS A 259 11.35 -7.29 -18.06
CA HIS A 259 11.48 -5.90 -18.50
C HIS A 259 12.01 -5.76 -19.94
N SER A 260 12.77 -6.76 -20.42
CA SER A 260 13.33 -6.76 -21.77
C SER A 260 12.61 -7.76 -22.68
N SER A 261 12.58 -7.44 -23.97
CA SER A 261 12.09 -8.37 -25.00
C SER A 261 13.05 -9.52 -25.28
N ALA A 262 14.31 -9.39 -24.85
CA ALA A 262 15.34 -10.43 -24.99
C ALA A 262 15.13 -11.58 -24.00
N SER A 263 14.60 -11.30 -22.82
CA SER A 263 14.27 -12.34 -21.82
C SER A 263 12.80 -12.77 -21.95
N LYS A 264 12.57 -14.07 -21.81
CA LYS A 264 11.21 -14.68 -21.72
C LYS A 264 10.88 -15.15 -20.31
N GLU A 265 11.81 -15.03 -19.37
CA GLU A 265 11.65 -15.54 -18.02
C GLU A 265 10.89 -14.56 -17.13
N TYR A 266 9.86 -15.08 -16.46
CA TYR A 266 9.13 -14.33 -15.44
C TYR A 266 9.99 -14.15 -14.19
N MET A 267 9.94 -12.96 -13.63
CA MET A 267 10.61 -12.66 -12.38
C MET A 267 9.69 -12.96 -11.20
N ASN A 268 10.24 -13.62 -10.20
CA ASN A 268 9.56 -13.93 -8.94
C ASN A 268 9.78 -12.78 -7.97
N MET A 269 8.70 -12.17 -7.49
CA MET A 269 8.73 -11.05 -6.56
C MET A 269 7.97 -11.42 -5.30
N LEU A 270 8.62 -11.27 -4.16
CA LEU A 270 7.99 -11.37 -2.85
C LEU A 270 7.75 -9.97 -2.29
N THR A 271 6.52 -9.68 -1.86
CA THR A 271 6.18 -8.39 -1.27
C THR A 271 5.62 -8.58 0.13
N LEU A 272 6.33 -8.02 1.11
CA LEU A 272 5.87 -7.94 2.50
C LEU A 272 5.23 -6.58 2.72
N GLY A 273 4.06 -6.52 3.37
CA GLY A 273 3.43 -5.22 3.54
C GLY A 273 2.28 -5.16 4.52
N ILE A 274 1.75 -3.95 4.59
CA ILE A 274 0.61 -3.59 5.42
C ILE A 274 -0.43 -2.89 4.56
N SER A 275 -1.70 -3.18 4.80
CA SER A 275 -2.79 -2.42 4.20
C SER A 275 -3.81 -1.96 5.23
N PHE A 276 -4.36 -0.79 4.96
CA PHE A 276 -5.42 -0.18 5.77
C PHE A 276 -6.72 -0.36 5.01
N ALA A 277 -7.58 -1.20 5.54
CA ALA A 277 -8.83 -1.60 4.90
C ALA A 277 -10.02 -0.91 5.55
N VAL A 278 -10.86 -0.30 4.73
CA VAL A 278 -12.17 0.18 5.12
C VAL A 278 -13.20 -0.84 4.64
N THR A 279 -13.94 -1.41 5.59
CA THR A 279 -14.98 -2.38 5.29
C THR A 279 -16.22 -1.64 4.77
N LEU A 280 -16.73 -2.07 3.64
CA LEU A 280 -17.97 -1.60 3.07
C LEU A 280 -19.08 -2.46 3.65
N SER A 281 -19.87 -1.90 4.57
CA SER A 281 -21.08 -2.58 5.02
C SER A 281 -22.07 -2.61 3.85
N PRO A 282 -22.71 -3.73 3.54
CA PRO A 282 -23.89 -3.69 2.68
C PRO A 282 -24.95 -2.80 3.34
N ILE A 283 -25.50 -1.87 2.57
CA ILE A 283 -26.63 -1.00 2.95
C ILE A 283 -27.84 -1.89 3.21
#